data_cafe5cfd87ca6a2451ec22300acb144e
#
_entry.id   cafe5cfd87ca6a2451ec22300acb144e
#
_cell.length_a   1.000
_cell.length_b   1.000
_cell.length_c   1.000
_cell.angle_alpha   90.00
_cell.angle_beta   90.00
_cell.angle_gamma   90.00
#
_symmetry.space_group_name_H-M   'P 1'
#
loop_
_entity.id
_entity.type
_entity.pdbx_description
1 polymer ?
#
loop_
_entity_poly.entity_id
_entity_poly.type
_entity_poly.pdbx_seq_one_letter_code
_entity_poly.pdbx_strand_id
1 'polypeptide(L)'
;DSQYNPLEMSLLVDALHEGVDAVNGYKLTRNDSLFRTIIGRAYHNFVKIFFNIHIRDVDCDFRLIPRRILDEIELQSVSGAICLELVKKIEDAGYRFAEVPVNHYSRKYGVSQFLVPWRVLRTLRQLAVLYWKLVIRKEHKRKLS
;
A
#
# COMPACT_ATOMS: atom_id res chain seq x y z
N ASP A 1 2.78 -14.05 9.16
CA ASP A 1 4.24 -14.00 9.35
C ASP A 1 4.65 -13.24 10.62
N SER A 2 3.69 -12.75 11.43
CA SER A 2 3.90 -12.08 12.72
C SER A 2 4.88 -10.89 12.65
N GLN A 3 4.82 -10.13 11.57
CA GLN A 3 5.73 -8.99 11.35
C GLN A 3 5.21 -7.69 11.98
N TYR A 4 3.97 -7.64 12.43
CA TYR A 4 3.39 -6.49 13.15
C TYR A 4 2.88 -6.90 14.53
N ASN A 5 2.91 -5.95 15.46
CA ASN A 5 2.33 -6.13 16.79
C ASN A 5 0.84 -5.77 16.76
N PRO A 6 -0.08 -6.71 17.04
CA PRO A 6 -1.51 -6.42 17.05
C PRO A 6 -1.92 -5.34 18.06
N LEU A 7 -1.15 -5.15 19.14
CA LEU A 7 -1.42 -4.12 20.15
C LEU A 7 -1.27 -2.69 19.59
N GLU A 8 -0.50 -2.52 18.52
CA GLU A 8 -0.36 -1.23 17.83
C GLU A 8 -1.60 -0.84 17.02
N MET A 9 -2.63 -1.71 16.96
CA MET A 9 -3.91 -1.38 16.35
C MET A 9 -4.59 -0.19 17.07
N SER A 10 -4.38 -0.03 18.36
CA SER A 10 -4.88 1.13 19.11
C SER A 10 -4.39 2.46 18.51
N LEU A 11 -3.13 2.51 18.04
CA LEU A 11 -2.58 3.71 17.39
C LEU A 11 -3.36 4.09 16.13
N LEU A 12 -3.82 3.10 15.37
CA LEU A 12 -4.62 3.34 14.17
C LEU A 12 -6.02 3.81 14.54
N VAL A 13 -6.60 3.23 15.57
CA VAL A 13 -7.93 3.62 16.06
C VAL A 13 -7.91 5.05 16.60
N ASP A 14 -6.90 5.41 17.38
CA ASP A 14 -6.74 6.75 17.95
C ASP A 14 -6.50 7.83 16.86
N ALA A 15 -5.88 7.44 15.75
CA ALA A 15 -5.65 8.32 14.61
C ALA A 15 -6.89 8.51 13.71
N LEU A 16 -7.93 7.69 13.88
CA LEU A 16 -9.17 7.81 13.13
C LEU A 16 -10.09 8.83 13.84
N HIS A 17 -9.99 10.07 13.44
CA HIS A 17 -10.78 11.19 14.00
C HIS A 17 -11.51 11.94 12.88
N GLU A 18 -12.26 13.00 13.25
CA GLU A 18 -12.98 13.81 12.29
C GLU A 18 -12.06 14.36 11.19
N GLY A 19 -12.46 14.15 9.95
CA GLY A 19 -11.69 14.55 8.78
C GLY A 19 -10.65 13.54 8.30
N VAL A 20 -10.55 12.35 8.92
CA VAL A 20 -9.75 11.22 8.49
C VAL A 20 -10.66 10.06 8.12
N ASP A 21 -10.48 9.52 6.93
CA ASP A 21 -11.35 8.46 6.40
C ASP A 21 -10.73 7.07 6.55
N ALA A 22 -9.40 6.97 6.53
CA ALA A 22 -8.65 5.74 6.71
C ALA A 22 -7.29 6.02 7.35
N VAL A 23 -6.68 5.00 7.97
CA VAL A 23 -5.37 5.12 8.59
C VAL A 23 -4.40 4.10 7.99
N ASN A 24 -3.23 4.56 7.58
CA ASN A 24 -2.14 3.74 7.06
C ASN A 24 -0.97 3.72 8.03
N GLY A 25 -0.48 2.54 8.38
CA GLY A 25 0.80 2.42 9.08
C GLY A 25 1.98 2.74 8.15
N TYR A 26 3.06 3.26 8.71
CA TYR A 26 4.35 3.31 8.02
C TYR A 26 5.45 2.69 8.89
N LYS A 27 6.33 1.92 8.26
CA LYS A 27 7.36 1.15 8.97
C LYS A 27 8.45 2.07 9.51
N LEU A 28 8.64 2.09 10.85
CA LEU A 28 9.71 2.86 11.50
C LEU A 28 11.08 2.28 11.20
N THR A 29 11.22 0.96 11.28
CA THR A 29 12.49 0.25 11.09
C THR A 29 12.35 -0.79 9.99
N ARG A 30 13.37 -0.88 9.14
CA ARG A 30 13.49 -1.93 8.12
C ARG A 30 14.76 -2.71 8.41
N ASN A 31 14.64 -3.89 8.99
CA ASN A 31 15.76 -4.82 9.18
C ASN A 31 16.07 -5.61 7.90
N ASP A 32 16.11 -4.90 6.77
CA ASP A 32 16.37 -5.47 5.46
C ASP A 32 17.85 -5.29 5.06
N SER A 33 18.37 -6.15 4.18
CA SER A 33 19.69 -5.96 3.58
C SER A 33 19.78 -4.65 2.80
N LEU A 34 20.96 -4.05 2.70
CA LEU A 34 21.20 -2.80 1.96
C LEU A 34 20.65 -2.85 0.54
N PHE A 35 20.89 -3.95 -0.17
CA PHE A 35 20.40 -4.16 -1.54
C PHE A 35 18.87 -4.09 -1.62
N ARG A 36 18.18 -4.78 -0.71
CA ARG A 36 16.71 -4.77 -0.62
C ARG A 36 16.17 -3.39 -0.26
N THR A 37 16.87 -2.68 0.61
CA THR A 37 16.51 -1.31 1.00
C THR A 37 16.61 -0.35 -0.19
N ILE A 38 17.65 -0.46 -1.02
CA ILE A 38 17.84 0.38 -2.21
C ILE A 38 16.74 0.10 -3.23
N ILE A 39 16.48 -1.17 -3.54
CA ILE A 39 15.41 -1.55 -4.49
C ILE A 39 14.05 -1.10 -3.97
N GLY A 40 13.77 -1.29 -2.70
CA GLY A 40 12.52 -0.86 -2.07
C GLY A 40 12.33 0.67 -2.12
N ARG A 41 13.39 1.44 -1.91
CA ARG A 41 13.35 2.92 -2.05
C ARG A 41 13.11 3.35 -3.49
N ALA A 42 13.80 2.74 -4.45
CA ALA A 42 13.62 3.04 -5.87
C ALA A 42 12.17 2.74 -6.32
N TYR A 43 11.65 1.58 -5.94
CA TYR A 43 10.26 1.19 -6.18
C TYR A 43 9.28 2.18 -5.53
N HIS A 44 9.49 2.53 -4.27
CA HIS A 44 8.65 3.46 -3.54
C HIS A 44 8.60 4.84 -4.22
N ASN A 45 9.76 5.40 -4.58
CA ASN A 45 9.83 6.70 -5.26
C ASN A 45 9.16 6.64 -6.65
N PHE A 46 9.38 5.55 -7.38
CA PHE A 46 8.72 5.32 -8.66
C PHE A 46 7.18 5.35 -8.50
N VAL A 47 6.66 4.56 -7.57
CA VAL A 47 5.22 4.47 -7.31
C VAL A 47 4.65 5.83 -6.89
N LYS A 48 5.30 6.55 -5.98
CA LYS A 48 4.85 7.88 -5.55
C LYS A 48 4.77 8.87 -6.70
N ILE A 49 5.78 8.94 -7.53
CA ILE A 49 5.86 9.91 -8.64
C ILE A 49 4.87 9.54 -9.75
N PHE A 50 4.91 8.29 -10.22
CA PHE A 50 4.12 7.89 -11.39
C PHE A 50 2.63 7.73 -11.10
N PHE A 51 2.27 7.29 -9.88
CA PHE A 51 0.87 7.12 -9.49
C PHE A 51 0.32 8.30 -8.67
N ASN A 52 1.14 9.32 -8.40
CA ASN A 52 0.75 10.46 -7.57
C ASN A 52 0.15 10.00 -6.22
N ILE A 53 0.91 9.20 -5.47
CA ILE A 53 0.53 8.69 -4.16
C ILE A 53 1.08 9.61 -3.07
N HIS A 54 0.26 9.93 -2.06
CA HIS A 54 0.62 10.88 -1.02
C HIS A 54 1.12 10.22 0.26
N ILE A 55 0.68 9.00 0.58
CA ILE A 55 1.14 8.29 1.79
C ILE A 55 2.62 7.88 1.71
N ARG A 56 3.24 7.72 2.89
CA ARG A 56 4.68 7.42 3.02
C ARG A 56 5.03 5.97 2.68
N ASP A 57 4.21 5.01 3.05
CA ASP A 57 4.50 3.58 2.88
C ASP A 57 3.30 2.84 2.29
N VAL A 58 3.31 2.69 0.96
CA VAL A 58 2.27 1.98 0.20
C VAL A 58 2.27 0.47 0.49
N ASP A 59 3.44 -0.07 0.86
CA ASP A 59 3.63 -1.51 1.09
C ASP A 59 3.46 -1.91 2.57
N CYS A 60 2.96 -1.01 3.40
CA CYS A 60 2.60 -1.33 4.77
C CYS A 60 1.18 -1.93 4.79
N ASP A 61 1.07 -3.20 5.17
CA ASP A 61 -0.22 -3.91 5.22
C ASP A 61 -0.99 -3.66 6.52
N PHE A 62 -0.41 -2.91 7.46
CA PHE A 62 -1.04 -2.58 8.72
C PHE A 62 -1.89 -1.31 8.57
N ARG A 63 -3.19 -1.50 8.27
CA ARG A 63 -4.13 -0.43 7.91
C ARG A 63 -5.46 -0.58 8.60
N LEU A 64 -6.12 0.54 8.83
CA LEU A 64 -7.50 0.60 9.29
C LEU A 64 -8.33 1.32 8.21
N ILE A 65 -9.21 0.57 7.55
CA ILE A 65 -10.05 1.07 6.46
C ILE A 65 -11.50 0.71 6.78
N PRO A 66 -12.40 1.69 6.89
CA PRO A 66 -13.83 1.43 7.10
C PRO A 66 -14.43 0.59 5.98
N ARG A 67 -15.31 -0.35 6.34
CA ARG A 67 -15.95 -1.29 5.42
C ARG A 67 -16.62 -0.59 4.25
N ARG A 68 -17.29 0.53 4.49
CA ARG A 68 -17.96 1.33 3.45
C ARG A 68 -17.02 1.71 2.30
N ILE A 69 -15.76 2.06 2.59
CA ILE A 69 -14.76 2.44 1.57
C ILE A 69 -14.39 1.21 0.72
N LEU A 70 -14.23 0.04 1.36
CA LEU A 70 -13.92 -1.20 0.64
C LEU A 70 -15.08 -1.67 -0.23
N ASP A 71 -16.31 -1.42 0.17
CA ASP A 71 -17.51 -1.79 -0.60
C ASP A 71 -17.67 -0.93 -1.87
N GLU A 72 -17.09 0.29 -1.90
CA GLU A 72 -17.09 1.19 -3.06
C GLU A 72 -15.94 0.91 -4.05
N ILE A 73 -14.91 0.18 -3.60
CA ILE A 73 -13.67 0.00 -4.36
C ILE A 73 -13.54 -1.43 -4.87
N GLU A 74 -13.59 -1.60 -6.19
CA GLU A 74 -13.33 -2.88 -6.85
C GLU A 74 -11.82 -3.06 -7.08
N LEU A 75 -11.22 -4.09 -6.47
CA LEU A 75 -9.81 -4.45 -6.67
C LEU A 75 -9.67 -5.53 -7.75
N GLN A 76 -8.73 -5.36 -8.66
CA GLN A 76 -8.48 -6.27 -9.78
C GLN A 76 -7.10 -6.94 -9.73
N SER A 77 -6.16 -6.38 -8.96
CA SER A 77 -4.81 -6.93 -8.84
C SER A 77 -4.77 -8.17 -7.96
N VAL A 78 -3.93 -9.12 -8.34
CA VAL A 78 -3.73 -10.40 -7.63
C VAL A 78 -2.27 -10.61 -7.20
N SER A 79 -1.44 -9.58 -7.23
CA SER A 79 -0.01 -9.61 -6.82
C SER A 79 0.28 -8.52 -5.80
N GLY A 80 1.56 -8.30 -5.49
CA GLY A 80 1.99 -7.18 -4.64
C GLY A 80 1.52 -5.79 -5.09
N ALA A 81 1.04 -5.66 -6.34
CA ALA A 81 0.46 -4.41 -6.83
C ALA A 81 -0.92 -4.07 -6.22
N ILE A 82 -1.55 -5.01 -5.50
CA ILE A 82 -2.87 -4.80 -4.86
C ILE A 82 -2.82 -3.67 -3.81
N CYS A 83 -1.72 -3.56 -3.08
CA CYS A 83 -1.55 -2.51 -2.07
C CYS A 83 -1.56 -1.11 -2.71
N LEU A 84 -0.87 -0.98 -3.84
CA LEU A 84 -0.86 0.24 -4.63
C LEU A 84 -2.24 0.55 -5.22
N GLU A 85 -2.89 -0.45 -5.81
CA GLU A 85 -4.23 -0.28 -6.39
C GLU A 85 -5.23 0.21 -5.34
N LEU A 86 -5.22 -0.41 -4.16
CA LEU A 86 -6.10 -0.04 -3.04
C LEU A 86 -5.88 1.42 -2.63
N VAL A 87 -4.64 1.78 -2.32
CA VAL A 87 -4.32 3.14 -1.86
C VAL A 87 -4.68 4.17 -2.93
N LYS A 88 -4.29 3.92 -4.20
CA LYS A 88 -4.58 4.83 -5.32
C LYS A 88 -6.07 5.07 -5.50
N LYS A 89 -6.88 4.02 -5.43
CA LYS A 89 -8.34 4.15 -5.58
C LYS A 89 -8.99 4.88 -4.40
N ILE A 90 -8.52 4.65 -3.17
CA ILE A 90 -8.99 5.36 -1.98
C ILE A 90 -8.67 6.86 -2.09
N GLU A 91 -7.41 7.23 -2.41
CA GLU A 91 -7.02 8.63 -2.59
C GLU A 91 -7.78 9.29 -3.75
N ASP A 92 -7.94 8.59 -4.87
CA ASP A 92 -8.65 9.11 -6.05
C ASP A 92 -10.18 9.26 -5.83
N ALA A 93 -10.75 8.51 -4.90
CA ALA A 93 -12.14 8.68 -4.46
C ALA A 93 -12.31 9.88 -3.50
N GLY A 94 -11.20 10.54 -3.12
CA GLY A 94 -11.21 11.74 -2.28
C GLY A 94 -11.11 11.45 -0.79
N TYR A 95 -10.91 10.20 -0.39
CA TYR A 95 -10.74 9.81 1.01
C TYR A 95 -9.35 10.21 1.52
N ARG A 96 -9.30 10.69 2.75
CA ARG A 96 -8.08 11.17 3.41
C ARG A 96 -7.48 10.13 4.32
N PHE A 97 -6.18 9.87 4.15
CA PHE A 97 -5.40 9.03 5.04
C PHE A 97 -4.75 9.84 6.17
N ALA A 98 -4.83 9.33 7.40
CA ALA A 98 -3.83 9.61 8.42
C ALA A 98 -2.73 8.53 8.36
N GLU A 99 -1.54 8.86 8.87
CA GLU A 99 -0.42 7.94 8.91
C GLU A 99 0.14 7.82 10.32
N VAL A 100 0.36 6.59 10.78
CA VAL A 100 0.93 6.30 12.10
C VAL A 100 2.19 5.46 11.98
N PRO A 101 3.21 5.71 12.82
CA PRO A 101 4.39 4.87 12.87
C PRO A 101 4.06 3.51 13.48
N VAL A 102 4.53 2.43 12.86
CA VAL A 102 4.36 1.06 13.37
C VAL A 102 5.67 0.29 13.32
N ASN A 103 5.86 -0.60 14.28
CA ASN A 103 7.04 -1.45 14.31
C ASN A 103 6.88 -2.62 13.34
N HIS A 104 7.92 -2.86 12.55
CA HIS A 104 7.96 -3.98 11.63
C HIS A 104 9.11 -4.91 12.01
N TYR A 105 8.75 -6.12 12.43
CA TYR A 105 9.69 -7.12 12.93
C TYR A 105 10.17 -8.05 11.80
N SER A 106 11.35 -8.64 11.99
CA SER A 106 11.82 -9.70 11.11
C SER A 106 10.90 -10.92 11.17
N ARG A 107 10.74 -11.59 10.04
CA ARG A 107 9.92 -12.81 9.97
C ARG A 107 10.45 -13.88 10.91
N LYS A 108 9.57 -14.45 11.71
CA LYS A 108 9.89 -15.63 12.53
C LYS A 108 9.83 -16.92 11.71
N TYR A 109 9.00 -16.97 10.67
CA TYR A 109 8.77 -18.17 9.85
C TYR A 109 8.68 -17.80 8.37
N GLY A 110 9.16 -18.70 7.51
CA GLY A 110 9.09 -18.58 6.04
C GLY A 110 10.19 -17.70 5.45
N VAL A 111 10.33 -17.81 4.13
CA VAL A 111 11.28 -17.01 3.32
C VAL A 111 10.57 -15.92 2.52
N SER A 112 11.21 -14.77 2.39
CA SER A 112 10.68 -13.68 1.57
C SER A 112 10.61 -14.11 0.11
N GLN A 113 9.44 -13.98 -0.48
CA GLN A 113 9.16 -14.29 -1.88
C GLN A 113 9.32 -13.06 -2.80
N PHE A 114 9.76 -11.93 -2.24
CA PHE A 114 9.77 -10.65 -2.94
C PHE A 114 10.73 -10.60 -4.14
N LEU A 115 11.90 -11.24 -4.04
CA LEU A 115 12.94 -11.22 -5.08
C LEU A 115 12.91 -12.43 -6.01
N VAL A 116 11.84 -13.22 -6.03
CA VAL A 116 11.69 -14.28 -7.01
C VAL A 116 11.49 -13.66 -8.40
N PRO A 117 12.38 -13.92 -9.41
CA PRO A 117 12.39 -13.18 -10.67
C PRO A 117 11.06 -13.18 -11.40
N TRP A 118 10.38 -14.32 -11.42
CA TRP A 118 9.05 -14.43 -12.04
C TRP A 118 7.99 -13.57 -11.35
N ARG A 119 8.03 -13.48 -10.02
CA ARG A 119 7.09 -12.63 -9.26
C ARG A 119 7.36 -11.15 -9.50
N VAL A 120 8.65 -10.78 -9.57
CA VAL A 120 9.05 -9.40 -9.91
C VAL A 120 8.53 -9.03 -11.29
N LEU A 121 8.75 -9.88 -12.30
CA LEU A 121 8.27 -9.63 -13.67
C LEU A 121 6.75 -9.51 -13.73
N ARG A 122 6.03 -10.40 -13.02
CA ARG A 122 4.57 -10.34 -12.91
C ARG A 122 4.10 -9.03 -12.27
N THR A 123 4.75 -8.59 -11.20
CA THR A 123 4.43 -7.33 -10.52
C THR A 123 4.69 -6.13 -11.44
N LEU A 124 5.83 -6.08 -12.13
CA LEU A 124 6.14 -5.02 -13.09
C LEU A 124 5.10 -4.94 -14.22
N ARG A 125 4.71 -6.08 -14.77
CA ARG A 125 3.64 -6.13 -15.79
C ARG A 125 2.31 -5.60 -15.24
N GLN A 126 1.95 -5.98 -14.01
CA GLN A 126 0.73 -5.47 -13.39
C GLN A 126 0.81 -3.98 -13.08
N LEU A 127 1.95 -3.46 -12.66
CA LEU A 127 2.16 -2.02 -12.47
C LEU A 127 1.95 -1.25 -13.77
N ALA A 128 2.48 -1.75 -14.89
CA ALA A 128 2.27 -1.11 -16.20
C ALA A 128 0.77 -1.09 -16.59
N VAL A 129 0.06 -2.19 -16.37
CA VAL A 129 -1.39 -2.27 -16.60
C VAL A 129 -2.16 -1.33 -15.70
N LEU A 130 -1.81 -1.28 -14.40
CA LEU A 130 -2.44 -0.37 -13.44
C LEU A 130 -2.17 1.09 -13.80
N TYR A 131 -0.95 1.43 -14.17
CA TYR A 131 -0.61 2.77 -14.62
C TYR A 131 -1.51 3.20 -15.77
N TRP A 132 -1.64 2.37 -16.79
CA TRP A 132 -2.51 2.64 -17.94
C TRP A 132 -3.97 2.84 -17.52
N LYS A 133 -4.50 1.95 -16.68
CA LYS A 133 -5.90 1.99 -16.24
C LYS A 133 -6.20 3.15 -15.29
N LEU A 134 -5.35 3.34 -14.27
CA LEU A 134 -5.64 4.27 -13.18
C LEU A 134 -5.16 5.70 -13.46
N VAL A 135 -4.00 5.86 -14.12
CA VAL A 135 -3.39 7.17 -14.35
C VAL A 135 -3.79 7.72 -15.72
N ILE A 136 -3.65 6.91 -16.78
CA ILE A 136 -3.92 7.38 -18.16
C ILE A 136 -5.43 7.38 -18.44
N ARG A 137 -6.10 6.22 -18.29
CA ARG A 137 -7.53 6.09 -18.62
C ARG A 137 -8.47 6.54 -17.51
N LYS A 138 -8.02 6.57 -16.25
CA LYS A 138 -8.82 6.94 -15.06
C LYS A 138 -10.14 6.15 -14.98
N GLU A 139 -10.11 4.86 -15.34
CA GLU A 139 -11.30 4.01 -15.48
C GLU A 139 -12.10 3.91 -14.16
N HIS A 140 -11.42 3.90 -13.02
CA HIS A 140 -12.06 3.84 -11.70
C HIS A 140 -12.87 5.10 -11.36
N LYS A 141 -12.45 6.29 -11.85
CA LYS A 141 -13.17 7.56 -11.61
C LYS A 141 -14.47 7.64 -12.39
N ARG A 142 -14.56 6.97 -13.54
CA ARG A 142 -15.79 6.93 -14.36
C ARG A 142 -16.88 6.08 -13.72
N LYS A 143 -16.56 5.18 -12.78
CA LYS A 143 -17.54 4.36 -12.07
C LYS A 143 -18.08 5.05 -10.82
N LEU A 144 -17.40 6.09 -10.30
CA LEU A 144 -17.77 6.85 -9.12
C LEU A 144 -18.62 8.11 -9.44
N SER A 145 -18.70 8.50 -10.70
CA SER A 145 -19.57 9.56 -11.21
C SER A 145 -20.87 8.98 -11.79
#